data_ea3a916400d6ef65fa7c292beaaa9dc7
#
_entry.id   ea3a916400d6ef65fa7c292beaaa9dc7
#
_cell.length_a   1.000
_cell.length_b   1.000
_cell.length_c   1.000
_cell.angle_alpha   90.00
_cell.angle_beta   90.00
_cell.angle_gamma   90.00
#
_symmetry.space_group_name_H-M   'P 1'
#
loop_
_entity.id
_entity.type
_entity.pdbx_description
1 polymer ?
#
loop_
_entity_poly.entity_id
_entity_poly.type
_entity_poly.pdbx_seq_one_letter_code
_entity_poly.pdbx_strand_id
1 'polypeptide(L)'
;MGFNFKRESYQTNNIKYMVKFYLATPRRERSSIIISVTFNGKQFKRTTKESTLVRFWNPDRQRVRVCRENRSANQTNEMLARWQNAASKAVLKFKQAPDIPSLGDFFAVVDNEFYSENGFVSPVAREPEQICFYTDYLRQYIERYRNVRSEITVKHYQTVLNKLEAFEKRTHHRLTFSDIDINFYNQFRVWVYDQGYSDNYFGSLIKIIKQAYREARDVDHLHDLNGTAHKGFITVAKEADPIFLTVDELLRLHRLKLTEKLVVEEWPELCGQNAIKRRINTCELVKNRFLIGAFSGLRVSDFSRLGEMNIVENRIVLRTRKTDTQIVVPIHPVIRDILESGFDLSLTISDQKMNSYIKVLAKMAKIDGKVAIREHRGGAVHVRCTEKYNLVSTHTARRSFATNLLKAKDVPLAAISKALGHSKITTTMRYLRVGAEENAALLAESSYYALGTVGNGREE
;
A
#
# COMPACT_ATOMS: atom_id res chain seq x y z
N MET A 1 56.25 -13.25 -0.90
CA MET A 1 56.41 -12.41 0.30
C MET A 1 54.99 -11.99 0.76
N GLY A 2 54.52 -12.70 1.79
CA GLY A 2 53.18 -12.45 2.33
C GLY A 2 53.22 -11.28 3.31
N PHE A 3 52.56 -10.20 2.96
CA PHE A 3 52.32 -9.09 3.91
C PHE A 3 51.17 -9.46 4.83
N ASN A 4 51.51 -9.84 6.03
CA ASN A 4 50.58 -9.98 7.15
C ASN A 4 50.08 -8.58 7.57
N PHE A 5 48.93 -8.16 7.11
CA PHE A 5 48.24 -6.96 7.62
C PHE A 5 47.71 -7.29 9.04
N LYS A 6 48.43 -6.84 10.06
CA LYS A 6 47.99 -6.85 11.47
C LYS A 6 46.63 -6.08 11.54
N ARG A 7 45.68 -6.74 12.18
CA ARG A 7 44.43 -6.10 12.65
C ARG A 7 44.84 -4.99 13.65
N GLU A 8 44.71 -3.74 13.25
CA GLU A 8 44.94 -2.61 14.13
C GLU A 8 43.87 -2.60 15.23
N SER A 9 44.20 -3.16 16.39
CA SER A 9 43.50 -2.91 17.64
C SER A 9 44.20 -1.77 18.32
N TYR A 10 43.56 -0.62 18.44
CA TYR A 10 44.10 0.52 19.14
C TYR A 10 44.16 0.21 20.64
N GLN A 11 45.35 0.18 21.22
CA GLN A 11 45.57 0.10 22.66
C GLN A 11 46.05 1.47 23.16
N THR A 12 45.17 2.22 23.79
CA THR A 12 45.56 3.30 24.69
C THR A 12 45.07 2.93 26.08
N ASN A 13 46.05 2.64 27.00
CA ASN A 13 45.83 2.33 28.41
C ASN A 13 44.74 1.25 28.71
N ASN A 14 45.04 -0.02 28.44
CA ASN A 14 44.31 -1.21 28.88
C ASN A 14 42.84 -1.43 28.40
N ILE A 15 42.31 -0.65 27.45
CA ILE A 15 40.98 -0.93 26.89
C ILE A 15 41.10 -1.30 25.42
N LYS A 16 40.61 -2.49 25.08
CA LYS A 16 40.52 -2.98 23.71
C LYS A 16 39.21 -2.55 23.09
N TYR A 17 39.23 -1.60 22.17
CA TYR A 17 38.07 -1.24 21.35
C TYR A 17 38.39 -1.40 19.88
N MET A 18 37.33 -1.51 19.04
CA MET A 18 37.48 -1.69 17.61
C MET A 18 36.42 -0.88 16.87
N VAL A 19 36.85 -0.07 15.92
CA VAL A 19 35.96 0.65 14.99
C VAL A 19 36.08 -0.01 13.63
N LYS A 20 34.92 -0.36 13.02
CA LYS A 20 34.83 -0.98 11.69
C LYS A 20 33.82 -0.27 10.84
N PHE A 21 34.05 -0.29 9.51
CA PHE A 21 33.10 0.14 8.52
C PHE A 21 32.76 -1.01 7.58
N TYR A 22 31.48 -1.10 7.18
CA TYR A 22 31.02 -2.09 6.20
C TYR A 22 29.75 -1.61 5.48
N LEU A 23 29.43 -2.25 4.37
CA LEU A 23 28.23 -1.92 3.59
C LEU A 23 26.98 -2.51 4.22
N ALA A 24 25.90 -1.72 4.31
CA ALA A 24 24.60 -2.15 4.82
C ALA A 24 23.94 -3.21 3.93
N THR A 25 24.09 -3.05 2.60
CA THR A 25 23.44 -3.89 1.59
C THR A 25 24.40 -4.23 0.45
N PRO A 26 25.37 -5.14 0.68
CA PRO A 26 26.44 -5.44 -0.29
C PRO A 26 25.95 -6.11 -1.60
N ARG A 27 24.69 -6.54 -1.67
CA ARG A 27 24.09 -7.16 -2.86
C ARG A 27 23.37 -6.15 -3.77
N ARG A 28 23.30 -4.87 -3.41
CA ARG A 28 22.70 -3.80 -4.23
C ARG A 28 23.79 -3.07 -5.01
N GLU A 29 23.44 -2.37 -6.04
CA GLU A 29 24.37 -1.55 -6.82
C GLU A 29 25.03 -0.45 -5.96
N ARG A 30 24.25 0.22 -5.10
CA ARG A 30 24.69 1.22 -4.14
C ARG A 30 24.31 0.81 -2.72
N SER A 31 25.17 1.08 -1.76
CA SER A 31 24.94 0.77 -0.35
C SER A 31 25.39 1.92 0.55
N SER A 32 24.63 2.13 1.63
CA SER A 32 25.07 2.96 2.75
C SER A 32 26.21 2.29 3.52
N ILE A 33 27.06 3.11 4.14
CA ILE A 33 28.20 2.65 4.95
C ILE A 33 27.79 2.70 6.42
N ILE A 34 28.00 1.60 7.13
CA ILE A 34 27.73 1.47 8.56
C ILE A 34 29.03 1.58 9.33
N ILE A 35 29.02 2.37 10.40
CA ILE A 35 30.05 2.33 11.46
C ILE A 35 29.63 1.34 12.54
N SER A 36 30.56 0.51 12.97
CA SER A 36 30.42 -0.43 14.09
C SER A 36 31.54 -0.23 15.07
N VAL A 37 31.20 0.10 16.30
CA VAL A 37 32.15 0.26 17.40
C VAL A 37 31.94 -0.85 18.42
N THR A 38 32.95 -1.62 18.72
CA THR A 38 32.93 -2.62 19.80
C THR A 38 33.73 -2.10 20.98
N PHE A 39 33.09 -1.99 22.12
CA PHE A 39 33.67 -1.46 23.35
C PHE A 39 33.10 -2.20 24.57
N ASN A 40 33.95 -2.66 25.47
CA ASN A 40 33.58 -3.45 26.68
C ASN A 40 32.62 -4.61 26.35
N GLY A 41 32.88 -5.36 25.26
CA GLY A 41 32.05 -6.50 24.86
C GLY A 41 30.74 -6.14 24.20
N LYS A 42 30.30 -4.88 24.23
CA LYS A 42 29.09 -4.40 23.59
C LYS A 42 29.40 -3.81 22.21
N GLN A 43 28.48 -4.03 21.25
CA GLN A 43 28.61 -3.54 19.88
C GLN A 43 27.57 -2.46 19.59
N PHE A 44 28.05 -1.28 19.17
CA PHE A 44 27.27 -0.13 18.76
C PHE A 44 27.33 0.03 17.25
N LYS A 45 26.20 0.08 16.56
CA LYS A 45 26.12 0.17 15.09
C LYS A 45 25.18 1.27 14.67
N ARG A 46 25.63 2.08 13.67
CA ARG A 46 24.78 3.10 13.02
C ARG A 46 25.24 3.37 11.59
N THR A 47 24.36 3.89 10.73
CA THR A 47 24.74 4.41 9.41
C THR A 47 25.51 5.72 9.56
N THR A 48 26.54 5.89 8.72
CA THR A 48 27.34 7.14 8.66
C THR A 48 26.68 8.23 7.83
N LYS A 49 25.53 7.97 7.21
CA LYS A 49 24.91 8.79 6.14
C LYS A 49 25.70 8.79 4.82
N GLU A 50 26.92 8.26 4.80
CA GLU A 50 27.72 8.09 3.58
C GLU A 50 27.26 6.86 2.80
N SER A 51 27.38 6.91 1.47
CA SER A 51 27.05 5.80 0.59
C SER A 51 28.03 5.70 -0.58
N THR A 52 28.21 4.49 -1.10
CA THR A 52 29.06 4.25 -2.26
C THR A 52 28.47 3.18 -3.18
N LEU A 53 28.91 3.15 -4.45
CA LEU A 53 28.68 1.99 -5.30
C LEU A 53 29.48 0.80 -4.77
N VAL A 54 28.84 -0.36 -4.65
CA VAL A 54 29.44 -1.56 -4.02
C VAL A 54 30.74 -1.98 -4.70
N ARG A 55 30.83 -1.83 -6.03
CA ARG A 55 32.05 -2.12 -6.81
C ARG A 55 33.28 -1.29 -6.40
N PHE A 56 33.08 -0.12 -5.79
CA PHE A 56 34.17 0.74 -5.31
C PHE A 56 34.53 0.51 -3.84
N TRP A 57 33.80 -0.35 -3.12
CA TRP A 57 34.13 -0.63 -1.73
C TRP A 57 35.31 -1.61 -1.62
N ASN A 58 36.25 -1.27 -0.74
CA ASN A 58 37.34 -2.17 -0.38
C ASN A 58 37.07 -2.69 1.05
N PRO A 59 36.67 -3.97 1.22
CA PRO A 59 36.33 -4.53 2.52
C PRO A 59 37.55 -4.68 3.44
N ASP A 60 38.78 -4.90 2.91
CA ASP A 60 39.97 -5.07 3.69
C ASP A 60 40.44 -3.74 4.30
N ARG A 61 40.42 -2.68 3.50
CA ARG A 61 40.77 -1.33 3.95
C ARG A 61 39.60 -0.60 4.61
N GLN A 62 38.38 -1.09 4.45
CA GLN A 62 37.14 -0.47 4.92
C GLN A 62 37.01 0.97 4.43
N ARG A 63 37.33 1.19 3.17
CA ARG A 63 37.35 2.49 2.50
C ARG A 63 36.88 2.37 1.04
N VAL A 64 36.49 3.49 0.48
CA VAL A 64 36.08 3.59 -0.92
C VAL A 64 37.34 3.70 -1.80
N ARG A 65 37.41 2.93 -2.88
CA ARG A 65 38.52 2.96 -3.84
C ARG A 65 38.57 4.30 -4.57
N VAL A 66 39.72 4.94 -4.55
CA VAL A 66 39.99 6.17 -5.29
C VAL A 66 40.36 5.79 -6.73
N CYS A 67 39.53 6.17 -7.70
CA CYS A 67 39.76 5.96 -9.12
C CYS A 67 39.11 7.09 -9.94
N ARG A 68 39.45 7.19 -11.22
CA ARG A 68 38.92 8.25 -12.12
C ARG A 68 37.38 8.26 -12.21
N GLU A 69 36.76 7.08 -12.09
CA GLU A 69 35.30 6.90 -12.15
C GLU A 69 34.57 7.28 -10.84
N ASN A 70 35.32 7.44 -9.73
CA ASN A 70 34.74 7.76 -8.42
C ASN A 70 35.37 9.02 -7.83
N ARG A 71 34.97 10.18 -8.36
CA ARG A 71 35.49 11.49 -7.93
C ARG A 71 35.18 11.84 -6.47
N SER A 72 34.13 11.28 -5.87
CA SER A 72 33.75 11.53 -4.47
C SER A 72 34.48 10.64 -3.47
N ALA A 73 35.31 9.69 -3.90
CA ALA A 73 35.95 8.72 -3.02
C ALA A 73 36.79 9.35 -1.91
N ASN A 74 37.56 10.41 -2.23
CA ASN A 74 38.39 11.10 -1.24
C ASN A 74 37.54 11.78 -0.17
N GLN A 75 36.48 12.48 -0.57
CA GLN A 75 35.55 13.13 0.34
C GLN A 75 34.86 12.11 1.25
N THR A 76 34.34 11.01 0.69
CA THR A 76 33.73 9.93 1.48
C THR A 76 34.74 9.34 2.46
N ASN A 77 35.97 9.07 2.04
CA ASN A 77 37.00 8.50 2.91
C ASN A 77 37.39 9.46 4.01
N GLU A 78 37.44 10.77 3.74
CA GLU A 78 37.69 11.80 4.75
C GLU A 78 36.58 11.81 5.82
N MET A 79 35.32 11.74 5.38
CA MET A 79 34.18 11.63 6.31
C MET A 79 34.24 10.36 7.17
N LEU A 80 34.62 9.22 6.60
CA LEU A 80 34.83 7.98 7.36
C LEU A 80 35.96 8.10 8.37
N ALA A 81 37.04 8.80 8.05
CA ALA A 81 38.15 9.06 9.01
C ALA A 81 37.65 9.95 10.17
N ARG A 82 36.86 10.97 9.92
CA ARG A 82 36.22 11.81 10.94
C ARG A 82 35.31 11.00 11.85
N TRP A 83 34.47 10.13 11.31
CA TRP A 83 33.62 9.21 12.05
C TRP A 83 34.45 8.29 12.94
N GLN A 84 35.56 7.80 12.44
CA GLN A 84 36.48 6.95 13.21
C GLN A 84 37.09 7.70 14.41
N ASN A 85 37.56 8.93 14.20
CA ASN A 85 38.12 9.79 15.25
C ASN A 85 37.06 10.15 16.30
N ALA A 86 35.88 10.56 15.89
CA ALA A 86 34.79 10.89 16.81
C ALA A 86 34.38 9.68 17.67
N ALA A 87 34.26 8.49 17.07
CA ALA A 87 33.97 7.26 17.79
C ALA A 87 35.08 6.90 18.80
N SER A 88 36.37 7.09 18.45
CA SER A 88 37.49 6.87 19.33
C SER A 88 37.46 7.81 20.54
N LYS A 89 37.17 9.11 20.31
CA LYS A 89 37.03 10.09 21.40
C LYS A 89 35.84 9.76 22.32
N ALA A 90 34.70 9.32 21.74
CA ALA A 90 33.54 8.90 22.52
C ALA A 90 33.89 7.70 23.44
N VAL A 91 34.56 6.69 22.91
CA VAL A 91 35.04 5.55 23.73
C VAL A 91 35.93 6.03 24.90
N LEU A 92 36.81 6.99 24.67
CA LEU A 92 37.66 7.53 25.73
C LEU A 92 36.86 8.26 26.82
N LYS A 93 35.81 8.98 26.46
CA LYS A 93 34.90 9.63 27.43
C LYS A 93 34.15 8.62 28.29
N PHE A 94 33.66 7.54 27.72
CA PHE A 94 32.96 6.47 28.45
C PHE A 94 33.92 5.52 29.21
N LYS A 95 35.20 5.66 29.02
CA LYS A 95 36.19 4.88 29.74
C LYS A 95 36.12 5.06 31.27
N GLN A 96 35.75 6.26 31.72
CA GLN A 96 35.66 6.62 33.14
C GLN A 96 34.25 6.46 33.73
N ALA A 97 33.26 6.09 32.89
CA ALA A 97 31.88 5.88 33.34
C ALA A 97 31.73 4.50 33.97
N PRO A 98 31.01 4.38 35.11
CA PRO A 98 30.80 3.10 35.78
C PRO A 98 29.95 2.12 34.94
N ASP A 99 29.06 2.65 34.10
CA ASP A 99 28.12 1.86 33.32
C ASP A 99 28.38 1.92 31.79
N ILE A 100 28.02 0.83 31.10
CA ILE A 100 28.09 0.78 29.63
C ILE A 100 26.98 1.62 29.09
N PRO A 101 27.23 2.64 28.22
CA PRO A 101 26.22 3.55 27.71
C PRO A 101 25.15 2.82 26.91
N SER A 102 23.96 3.43 26.78
CA SER A 102 22.97 3.02 25.79
C SER A 102 23.47 3.32 24.36
N LEU A 103 22.82 2.74 23.34
CA LEU A 103 23.14 3.03 21.93
C LEU A 103 23.00 4.52 21.62
N GLY A 104 21.93 5.14 22.14
CA GLY A 104 21.62 6.56 21.97
C GLY A 104 22.68 7.44 22.60
N ASP A 105 23.00 7.22 23.87
CA ASP A 105 24.01 8.01 24.61
C ASP A 105 25.40 7.93 23.97
N PHE A 106 25.80 6.71 23.55
CA PHE A 106 27.08 6.52 22.88
C PHE A 106 27.14 7.37 21.58
N PHE A 107 26.15 7.25 20.70
CA PHE A 107 26.18 8.00 19.46
C PHE A 107 25.86 9.49 19.62
N ALA A 108 25.20 9.93 20.66
CA ALA A 108 25.09 11.35 20.99
C ALA A 108 26.45 11.98 21.25
N VAL A 109 27.31 11.28 21.99
CA VAL A 109 28.70 11.72 22.20
C VAL A 109 29.52 11.67 20.92
N VAL A 110 29.39 10.62 20.11
CA VAL A 110 30.03 10.51 18.80
C VAL A 110 29.61 11.66 17.87
N ASP A 111 28.33 12.00 17.82
CA ASP A 111 27.82 13.11 17.01
C ASP A 111 28.39 14.46 17.47
N ASN A 112 28.42 14.68 18.77
CA ASN A 112 28.99 15.91 19.33
C ASN A 112 30.47 16.06 18.96
N GLU A 113 31.25 15.01 19.04
CA GLU A 113 32.67 15.01 18.63
C GLU A 113 32.82 15.21 17.11
N PHE A 114 31.97 14.58 16.32
CA PHE A 114 32.00 14.65 14.85
C PHE A 114 31.70 16.06 14.33
N TYR A 115 30.76 16.77 14.95
CA TYR A 115 30.31 18.09 14.52
C TYR A 115 31.10 19.23 15.15
N SER A 116 31.67 19.05 16.36
CA SER A 116 32.42 20.09 17.09
C SER A 116 33.72 20.53 16.39
N GLU A 117 34.38 19.65 15.65
CA GLU A 117 35.68 19.94 15.01
C GLU A 117 35.58 20.88 13.78
N ASN A 118 34.36 21.25 13.30
CA ASN A 118 34.17 21.94 12.03
C ASN A 118 33.40 23.28 12.11
N GLY A 119 33.16 23.82 13.31
CA GLY A 119 32.32 25.00 13.45
C GLY A 119 30.86 24.79 12.93
N PHE A 120 30.51 23.58 12.54
CA PHE A 120 29.13 23.20 12.32
C PHE A 120 28.50 23.06 13.69
N VAL A 121 27.50 23.89 13.94
CA VAL A 121 26.62 23.70 15.09
C VAL A 121 26.12 22.27 14.98
N SER A 122 26.44 21.41 15.95
CA SER A 122 25.80 20.13 16.17
C SER A 122 24.31 20.40 15.98
N PRO A 123 23.55 19.62 15.21
CA PRO A 123 22.12 19.76 15.25
C PRO A 123 21.76 19.68 16.74
N VAL A 124 21.50 20.83 17.28
CA VAL A 124 21.31 21.27 18.67
C VAL A 124 21.22 20.07 19.62
N ALA A 125 22.05 20.05 20.66
CA ALA A 125 21.74 19.29 21.87
C ALA A 125 20.27 19.58 22.15
N ARG A 126 19.38 18.63 21.90
CA ARG A 126 17.95 18.81 22.11
C ARG A 126 17.81 19.16 23.59
N GLU A 127 17.17 20.30 23.86
CA GLU A 127 16.65 20.60 25.18
C GLU A 127 15.98 19.35 25.76
N PRO A 128 15.91 19.17 27.09
CA PRO A 128 15.37 17.97 27.70
C PRO A 128 14.03 17.65 27.04
N GLU A 129 13.95 16.47 26.47
CA GLU A 129 12.92 16.04 25.53
C GLU A 129 11.56 16.51 25.95
N GLN A 130 11.05 17.50 25.23
CA GLN A 130 9.62 17.78 25.25
C GLN A 130 8.97 16.46 24.79
N ILE A 131 8.28 15.79 25.73
CA ILE A 131 7.67 14.48 25.49
C ILE A 131 6.88 14.57 24.20
N CYS A 132 7.43 14.01 23.13
CA CYS A 132 6.79 14.07 21.82
C CYS A 132 5.74 12.95 21.76
N PHE A 133 4.50 13.33 21.92
CA PHE A 133 3.40 12.39 21.79
C PHE A 133 3.25 11.96 20.33
N TYR A 134 3.01 10.68 20.12
CA TYR A 134 2.88 10.10 18.79
C TYR A 134 1.72 10.71 17.97
N THR A 135 0.60 11.05 18.65
CA THR A 135 -0.55 11.72 18.02
C THR A 135 -0.23 13.14 17.58
N ASP A 136 0.59 13.90 18.35
CA ASP A 136 1.05 15.23 17.95
C ASP A 136 1.97 15.17 16.72
N TYR A 137 2.89 14.20 16.70
CA TYR A 137 3.70 13.93 15.52
C TYR A 137 2.84 13.58 14.31
N LEU A 138 1.81 12.73 14.48
CA LEU A 138 0.94 12.33 13.38
C LEU A 138 0.13 13.53 12.82
N ARG A 139 -0.23 14.52 13.62
CA ARG A 139 -0.81 15.79 13.13
C ARG A 139 0.17 16.56 12.25
N GLN A 140 1.42 16.71 12.70
CA GLN A 140 2.47 17.36 11.90
C GLN A 140 2.76 16.57 10.61
N TYR A 141 2.76 15.24 10.70
CA TYR A 141 2.90 14.34 9.57
C TYR A 141 1.79 14.57 8.53
N ILE A 142 0.54 14.68 8.95
CA ILE A 142 -0.62 14.97 8.09
C ILE A 142 -0.45 16.32 7.38
N GLU A 143 -0.08 17.37 8.11
CA GLU A 143 0.16 18.70 7.51
C GLU A 143 1.28 18.66 6.49
N ARG A 144 2.40 18.01 6.78
CA ARG A 144 3.54 17.86 5.85
C ARG A 144 3.10 17.24 4.52
N TYR A 145 2.21 16.27 4.57
CA TYR A 145 1.77 15.53 3.39
C TYR A 145 0.48 16.03 2.75
N ARG A 146 -0.15 17.07 3.30
CA ARG A 146 -1.44 17.61 2.83
C ARG A 146 -1.43 17.96 1.34
N ASN A 147 -0.37 18.60 0.88
CA ASN A 147 -0.22 19.05 -0.52
C ASN A 147 0.67 18.12 -1.37
N VAL A 148 1.23 17.06 -0.78
CA VAL A 148 2.15 16.12 -1.44
C VAL A 148 1.44 14.82 -1.81
N ARG A 149 0.45 14.41 -1.01
CA ARG A 149 -0.33 13.17 -1.21
C ARG A 149 -1.72 13.49 -1.73
N SER A 150 -2.37 12.48 -2.32
CA SER A 150 -3.77 12.62 -2.72
C SER A 150 -4.67 12.89 -1.50
N GLU A 151 -5.74 13.67 -1.71
CA GLU A 151 -6.72 14.01 -0.68
C GLU A 151 -7.27 12.76 0.05
N ILE A 152 -7.51 11.67 -0.69
CA ILE A 152 -7.97 10.39 -0.13
C ILE A 152 -6.92 9.81 0.84
N THR A 153 -5.63 9.90 0.51
CA THR A 153 -4.55 9.44 1.38
C THR A 153 -4.49 10.27 2.66
N VAL A 154 -4.61 11.60 2.54
CA VAL A 154 -4.64 12.50 3.69
C VAL A 154 -5.86 12.23 4.59
N LYS A 155 -7.04 12.00 4.02
CA LYS A 155 -8.24 11.58 4.76
C LYS A 155 -8.02 10.26 5.51
N HIS A 156 -7.28 9.31 4.93
CA HIS A 156 -6.90 8.06 5.61
C HIS A 156 -5.99 8.33 6.81
N TYR A 157 -5.00 9.22 6.68
CA TYR A 157 -4.15 9.63 7.80
C TYR A 157 -4.98 10.26 8.92
N GLN A 158 -5.91 11.15 8.57
CA GLN A 158 -6.82 11.77 9.53
C GLN A 158 -7.71 10.73 10.24
N THR A 159 -8.18 9.71 9.53
CA THR A 159 -8.94 8.60 10.14
C THR A 159 -8.12 7.88 11.20
N VAL A 160 -6.83 7.63 10.94
CA VAL A 160 -5.93 6.98 11.91
C VAL A 160 -5.71 7.86 13.12
N LEU A 161 -5.45 9.16 12.92
CA LEU A 161 -5.31 10.12 14.02
C LEU A 161 -6.55 10.14 14.92
N ASN A 162 -7.74 10.27 14.32
CA ASN A 162 -8.99 10.28 15.06
C ASN A 162 -9.21 8.99 15.89
N LYS A 163 -8.77 7.83 15.33
CA LYS A 163 -8.87 6.56 16.05
C LYS A 163 -7.87 6.46 17.20
N LEU A 164 -6.64 6.94 17.02
CA LEU A 164 -5.65 6.98 18.09
C LEU A 164 -6.08 7.94 19.21
N GLU A 165 -6.57 9.12 18.89
CA GLU A 165 -7.10 10.08 19.88
C GLU A 165 -8.30 9.52 20.67
N ALA A 166 -9.19 8.78 20.00
CA ALA A 166 -10.29 8.10 20.67
C ALA A 166 -9.80 6.97 21.59
N PHE A 167 -8.73 6.26 21.20
CA PHE A 167 -8.09 5.25 22.03
C PHE A 167 -7.38 5.87 23.24
N GLU A 168 -6.63 6.97 23.07
CA GLU A 168 -6.01 7.74 24.17
C GLU A 168 -7.06 8.22 25.19
N LYS A 169 -8.20 8.74 24.71
CA LYS A 169 -9.32 9.13 25.56
C LYS A 169 -9.90 7.95 26.36
N ARG A 170 -10.01 6.79 25.73
CA ARG A 170 -10.53 5.56 26.37
C ARG A 170 -9.59 5.01 27.44
N THR A 171 -8.27 5.09 27.19
CA THR A 171 -7.24 4.55 28.10
C THR A 171 -6.76 5.58 29.12
N HIS A 172 -7.18 6.85 29.01
CA HIS A 172 -6.67 7.98 29.80
C HIS A 172 -5.14 8.12 29.73
N HIS A 173 -4.53 7.68 28.62
CA HIS A 173 -3.09 7.69 28.42
C HIS A 173 -2.75 8.23 27.02
N ARG A 174 -1.87 9.24 26.97
CA ARG A 174 -1.34 9.78 25.72
C ARG A 174 -0.17 8.92 25.23
N LEU A 175 -0.23 8.51 23.98
CA LEU A 175 0.76 7.64 23.36
C LEU A 175 2.07 8.39 23.05
N THR A 176 3.17 7.91 23.60
CA THR A 176 4.54 8.28 23.22
C THR A 176 5.07 7.30 22.17
N PHE A 177 6.23 7.56 21.58
CA PHE A 177 6.86 6.58 20.66
C PHE A 177 7.26 5.28 21.36
N SER A 178 7.57 5.30 22.64
CA SER A 178 7.89 4.09 23.43
C SER A 178 6.68 3.20 23.66
N ASP A 179 5.47 3.79 23.69
CA ASP A 179 4.26 3.03 23.87
C ASP A 179 3.85 2.25 22.62
N ILE A 180 4.34 2.64 21.42
CA ILE A 180 3.99 1.97 20.14
C ILE A 180 4.76 0.64 20.02
N ASP A 181 4.37 -0.32 20.82
CA ASP A 181 4.94 -1.67 20.92
C ASP A 181 3.89 -2.77 20.69
N ILE A 182 4.25 -4.02 20.98
CA ILE A 182 3.35 -5.17 20.84
C ILE A 182 2.19 -5.13 21.85
N ASN A 183 2.35 -4.50 23.00
CA ASN A 183 1.28 -4.38 24.00
C ASN A 183 0.22 -3.39 23.51
N PHE A 184 0.66 -2.22 23.02
CA PHE A 184 -0.22 -1.28 22.32
C PHE A 184 -0.97 -1.95 21.17
N TYR A 185 -0.25 -2.67 20.30
CA TYR A 185 -0.86 -3.38 19.17
C TYR A 185 -2.01 -4.29 19.61
N ASN A 186 -1.80 -5.09 20.67
CA ASN A 186 -2.81 -6.03 21.17
C ASN A 186 -4.01 -5.29 21.81
N GLN A 187 -3.77 -4.26 22.61
CA GLN A 187 -4.83 -3.46 23.24
C GLN A 187 -5.64 -2.69 22.19
N PHE A 188 -4.96 -2.05 21.23
CA PHE A 188 -5.60 -1.31 20.15
C PHE A 188 -6.42 -2.23 19.24
N ARG A 189 -5.92 -3.45 18.98
CA ARG A 189 -6.63 -4.47 18.21
C ARG A 189 -7.95 -4.86 18.88
N VAL A 190 -7.92 -5.19 20.16
CA VAL A 190 -9.13 -5.52 20.93
C VAL A 190 -10.12 -4.37 20.87
N TRP A 191 -9.67 -3.16 21.18
CA TRP A 191 -10.51 -1.96 21.16
C TRP A 191 -11.14 -1.68 19.79
N VAL A 192 -10.41 -1.87 18.68
CA VAL A 192 -10.96 -1.70 17.32
C VAL A 192 -12.00 -2.79 17.02
N TYR A 193 -11.76 -4.02 17.44
CA TYR A 193 -12.72 -5.12 17.21
C TYR A 193 -14.00 -4.99 18.05
N ASP A 194 -13.91 -4.46 19.25
CA ASP A 194 -15.07 -4.17 20.09
C ASP A 194 -16.01 -3.13 19.45
N GLN A 195 -15.48 -2.25 18.61
CA GLN A 195 -16.28 -1.30 17.82
C GLN A 195 -16.88 -1.92 16.53
N GLY A 196 -16.68 -3.19 16.28
CA GLY A 196 -17.28 -3.89 15.15
C GLY A 196 -16.46 -3.84 13.85
N TYR A 197 -15.24 -3.31 13.87
CA TYR A 197 -14.43 -3.23 12.67
C TYR A 197 -13.79 -4.56 12.27
N SER A 198 -13.56 -4.73 10.96
CA SER A 198 -12.95 -5.93 10.39
C SER A 198 -11.42 -5.96 10.54
N ASP A 199 -10.83 -7.15 10.35
CA ASP A 199 -9.37 -7.36 10.28
C ASP A 199 -8.71 -6.45 9.25
N ASN A 200 -9.33 -6.26 8.07
CA ASN A 200 -8.79 -5.40 7.01
C ASN A 200 -8.80 -3.92 7.39
N TYR A 201 -9.83 -3.47 8.11
CA TYR A 201 -9.87 -2.10 8.62
C TYR A 201 -8.75 -1.88 9.63
N PHE A 202 -8.62 -2.78 10.63
CA PHE A 202 -7.52 -2.75 11.59
C PHE A 202 -6.16 -2.75 10.89
N GLY A 203 -5.95 -3.66 9.91
CA GLY A 203 -4.71 -3.71 9.15
C GLY A 203 -4.39 -2.40 8.40
N SER A 204 -5.42 -1.70 7.90
CA SER A 204 -5.24 -0.40 7.24
C SER A 204 -4.77 0.70 8.22
N LEU A 205 -5.26 0.70 9.46
CA LEU A 205 -4.79 1.60 10.52
C LEU A 205 -3.33 1.30 10.88
N ILE A 206 -3.02 0.04 11.14
CA ILE A 206 -1.66 -0.42 11.50
C ILE A 206 -0.64 -0.09 10.41
N LYS A 207 -1.02 -0.19 9.15
CA LYS A 207 -0.13 0.17 8.03
C LYS A 207 0.34 1.62 8.12
N ILE A 208 -0.57 2.56 8.41
CA ILE A 208 -0.26 3.99 8.51
C ILE A 208 0.53 4.27 9.79
N ILE A 209 0.14 3.67 10.92
CA ILE A 209 0.87 3.76 12.18
C ILE A 209 2.34 3.33 11.98
N LYS A 210 2.57 2.17 11.38
CA LYS A 210 3.94 1.70 11.07
C LYS A 210 4.70 2.63 10.12
N GLN A 211 4.01 3.20 9.15
CA GLN A 211 4.63 4.12 8.18
C GLN A 211 5.10 5.39 8.87
N ALA A 212 4.23 6.07 9.62
CA ALA A 212 4.56 7.30 10.34
C ALA A 212 5.62 7.05 11.43
N TYR A 213 5.52 5.95 12.18
CA TYR A 213 6.50 5.56 13.19
C TYR A 213 7.91 5.39 12.62
N ARG A 214 8.01 4.70 11.47
CA ARG A 214 9.30 4.51 10.78
C ARG A 214 9.86 5.81 10.22
N GLU A 215 9.00 6.68 9.70
CA GLU A 215 9.44 7.98 9.18
C GLU A 215 9.96 8.88 10.29
N ALA A 216 9.28 8.90 11.46
CA ALA A 216 9.77 9.58 12.65
C ALA A 216 11.17 9.11 13.08
N ARG A 217 11.45 7.81 12.95
CA ARG A 217 12.74 7.23 13.26
C ARG A 217 13.79 7.47 12.17
N ASP A 218 13.47 7.11 10.92
CA ASP A 218 14.44 6.97 9.83
C ASP A 218 14.72 8.30 9.13
N VAL A 219 13.78 9.24 9.15
CA VAL A 219 13.83 10.52 8.45
C VAL A 219 13.95 11.70 9.43
N ASP A 220 13.04 11.75 10.41
CA ASP A 220 12.96 12.88 11.35
C ASP A 220 13.87 12.68 12.57
N HIS A 221 14.40 11.47 12.78
CA HIS A 221 15.30 11.12 13.88
C HIS A 221 14.79 11.47 15.28
N LEU A 222 13.48 11.37 15.49
CA LEU A 222 12.81 11.68 16.75
C LEU A 222 13.00 10.58 17.80
N HIS A 223 13.27 9.36 17.37
CA HIS A 223 13.56 8.21 18.23
C HIS A 223 14.38 7.15 17.47
N ASP A 224 14.97 6.20 18.18
CA ASP A 224 15.69 5.04 17.65
C ASP A 224 14.98 3.69 17.93
N LEU A 225 13.78 3.74 18.49
CA LEU A 225 13.00 2.59 18.93
C LEU A 225 12.54 1.69 17.78
N ASN A 226 12.41 0.41 18.05
CA ASN A 226 11.98 -0.62 17.10
C ASN A 226 10.68 -1.33 17.51
N GLY A 227 9.78 -0.66 18.23
CA GLY A 227 8.53 -1.22 18.74
C GLY A 227 7.67 -1.92 17.67
N THR A 228 7.60 -1.33 16.47
CA THR A 228 6.84 -1.89 15.34
C THR A 228 7.54 -3.02 14.59
N ALA A 229 8.78 -3.39 14.96
CA ALA A 229 9.55 -4.45 14.32
C ALA A 229 9.25 -5.84 14.90
N HIS A 230 8.55 -5.93 16.02
CA HIS A 230 8.14 -7.20 16.62
C HIS A 230 7.35 -8.05 15.61
N LYS A 231 7.64 -9.37 15.55
CA LYS A 231 7.01 -10.30 14.60
C LYS A 231 5.48 -10.34 14.69
N GLY A 232 4.93 -10.13 15.89
CA GLY A 232 3.49 -10.05 16.13
C GLY A 232 2.83 -8.73 15.73
N PHE A 233 3.61 -7.66 15.46
CA PHE A 233 3.09 -6.36 15.02
C PHE A 233 2.82 -6.39 13.51
N ILE A 234 1.83 -7.17 13.09
CA ILE A 234 1.54 -7.47 11.69
C ILE A 234 0.50 -6.53 11.09
N THR A 235 0.64 -6.23 9.81
CA THR A 235 -0.41 -5.57 9.03
C THR A 235 -1.34 -6.65 8.47
N VAL A 236 -2.47 -6.86 9.13
CA VAL A 236 -3.43 -7.88 8.70
C VAL A 236 -4.04 -7.49 7.36
N ALA A 237 -4.07 -8.44 6.43
CA ALA A 237 -4.74 -8.29 5.13
C ALA A 237 -5.38 -9.64 4.78
N LYS A 238 -6.69 -9.73 4.94
CA LYS A 238 -7.48 -10.91 4.57
C LYS A 238 -8.12 -10.70 3.22
N GLU A 239 -8.15 -11.72 2.41
CA GLU A 239 -8.91 -11.66 1.16
C GLU A 239 -10.40 -11.57 1.47
N ALA A 240 -11.05 -10.58 0.91
CA ALA A 240 -12.52 -10.51 0.91
C ALA A 240 -13.06 -11.45 -0.18
N ASP A 241 -14.30 -11.93 -0.01
CA ASP A 241 -15.02 -12.68 -1.05
C ASP A 241 -15.77 -11.69 -1.95
N PRO A 242 -15.12 -11.09 -2.95
CA PRO A 242 -15.74 -10.11 -3.81
C PRO A 242 -16.61 -10.80 -4.84
N ILE A 243 -17.76 -10.19 -5.13
CA ILE A 243 -18.65 -10.63 -6.21
C ILE A 243 -18.21 -10.06 -7.57
N PHE A 244 -18.70 -10.69 -8.63
CA PHE A 244 -18.76 -10.13 -9.98
C PHE A 244 -20.18 -10.35 -10.55
N LEU A 245 -20.55 -9.58 -11.56
CA LEU A 245 -21.78 -9.77 -12.31
C LEU A 245 -21.49 -10.56 -13.60
N THR A 246 -22.30 -11.57 -13.85
CA THR A 246 -22.24 -12.33 -15.11
C THR A 246 -22.67 -11.46 -16.29
N VAL A 247 -22.38 -11.91 -17.51
CA VAL A 247 -22.83 -11.20 -18.72
C VAL A 247 -24.34 -11.06 -18.74
N ASP A 248 -25.10 -12.10 -18.37
CA ASP A 248 -26.56 -12.05 -18.28
C ASP A 248 -27.07 -11.01 -17.28
N GLU A 249 -26.47 -10.95 -16.08
CA GLU A 249 -26.80 -9.94 -15.07
C GLU A 249 -26.51 -8.51 -15.55
N LEU A 250 -25.39 -8.31 -16.27
CA LEU A 250 -25.06 -7.01 -16.88
C LEU A 250 -26.04 -6.65 -17.99
N LEU A 251 -26.45 -7.61 -18.81
CA LEU A 251 -27.45 -7.39 -19.85
C LEU A 251 -28.85 -7.13 -19.27
N ARG A 252 -29.24 -7.78 -18.18
CA ARG A 252 -30.48 -7.44 -17.46
C ARG A 252 -30.45 -6.00 -16.95
N LEU A 253 -29.33 -5.58 -16.39
CA LEU A 253 -29.16 -4.19 -15.97
C LEU A 253 -29.21 -3.21 -17.16
N HIS A 254 -28.61 -3.55 -18.30
CA HIS A 254 -28.65 -2.73 -19.51
C HIS A 254 -30.08 -2.57 -20.03
N ARG A 255 -30.85 -3.66 -20.08
CA ARG A 255 -32.25 -3.69 -20.57
C ARG A 255 -33.26 -3.10 -19.58
N LEU A 256 -32.81 -2.76 -18.34
CA LEU A 256 -33.72 -2.19 -17.33
C LEU A 256 -34.26 -0.83 -17.78
N LYS A 257 -35.56 -0.78 -18.00
CA LYS A 257 -36.29 0.46 -18.29
C LYS A 257 -36.75 1.12 -16.99
N LEU A 258 -36.27 2.31 -16.74
CA LEU A 258 -36.59 3.06 -15.52
C LEU A 258 -37.90 3.83 -15.73
N THR A 259 -39.01 3.24 -15.31
CA THR A 259 -40.31 3.87 -15.31
C THR A 259 -40.57 4.63 -14.01
N GLU A 260 -41.48 5.64 -14.06
CA GLU A 260 -41.91 6.37 -12.86
C GLU A 260 -42.42 5.43 -11.78
N LYS A 261 -43.25 4.43 -12.17
CA LYS A 261 -43.78 3.42 -11.25
C LYS A 261 -42.70 2.69 -10.50
N LEU A 262 -41.67 2.19 -11.20
CA LEU A 262 -40.58 1.46 -10.61
C LEU A 262 -39.72 2.32 -9.66
N VAL A 263 -39.54 3.59 -10.01
CA VAL A 263 -38.78 4.55 -9.19
C VAL A 263 -39.56 4.93 -7.93
N VAL A 264 -40.86 5.15 -8.01
CA VAL A 264 -41.69 5.47 -6.84
C VAL A 264 -41.82 4.26 -5.91
N GLU A 265 -41.84 3.04 -6.44
CA GLU A 265 -41.87 1.81 -5.65
C GLU A 265 -40.63 1.67 -4.76
N GLU A 266 -39.43 2.06 -5.25
CA GLU A 266 -38.18 2.00 -4.48
C GLU A 266 -37.93 3.26 -3.60
N TRP A 267 -38.54 4.38 -3.93
CA TRP A 267 -38.44 5.63 -3.17
C TRP A 267 -39.85 6.26 -2.98
N PRO A 268 -40.67 5.68 -2.09
CA PRO A 268 -42.04 6.16 -1.85
C PRO A 268 -42.14 7.59 -1.35
N GLU A 269 -41.04 8.10 -0.77
CA GLU A 269 -40.94 9.48 -0.27
C GLU A 269 -40.86 10.54 -1.39
N LEU A 270 -40.69 10.14 -2.64
CA LEU A 270 -40.60 11.08 -3.77
C LEU A 270 -41.96 11.69 -4.08
N CYS A 271 -42.08 13.00 -3.89
CA CYS A 271 -43.28 13.76 -4.20
C CYS A 271 -43.05 14.68 -5.42
N GLY A 272 -43.98 14.62 -6.37
CA GLY A 272 -44.01 15.48 -7.54
C GLY A 272 -43.18 15.00 -8.73
N GLN A 273 -43.70 15.23 -9.93
CA GLN A 273 -43.17 14.78 -11.22
C GLN A 273 -41.70 15.19 -11.45
N ASN A 274 -41.32 16.40 -11.05
CA ASN A 274 -39.94 16.89 -11.21
C ASN A 274 -38.93 16.12 -10.35
N ALA A 275 -39.33 15.71 -9.13
CA ALA A 275 -38.44 14.90 -8.26
C ALA A 275 -38.27 13.49 -8.83
N ILE A 276 -39.32 12.89 -9.31
CA ILE A 276 -39.31 11.56 -9.95
C ILE A 276 -38.43 11.59 -11.21
N LYS A 277 -38.62 12.58 -12.09
CA LYS A 277 -37.81 12.73 -13.30
C LYS A 277 -36.34 12.92 -13.02
N ARG A 278 -35.97 13.74 -12.01
CA ARG A 278 -34.57 13.90 -11.56
C ARG A 278 -33.99 12.58 -11.04
N ARG A 279 -34.78 11.79 -10.32
CA ARG A 279 -34.36 10.48 -9.81
C ARG A 279 -34.10 9.51 -10.95
N ILE A 280 -35.01 9.43 -11.95
CA ILE A 280 -34.85 8.62 -13.16
C ILE A 280 -33.54 9.00 -13.88
N ASN A 281 -33.32 10.30 -14.13
CA ASN A 281 -32.08 10.76 -14.77
C ASN A 281 -30.82 10.38 -13.99
N THR A 282 -30.90 10.46 -12.67
CA THR A 282 -29.76 10.02 -11.81
C THR A 282 -29.54 8.50 -11.92
N CYS A 283 -30.59 7.72 -11.95
CA CYS A 283 -30.51 6.27 -12.10
C CYS A 283 -29.98 5.88 -13.48
N GLU A 284 -30.43 6.54 -14.56
CA GLU A 284 -29.88 6.33 -15.91
C GLU A 284 -28.35 6.68 -15.95
N LEU A 285 -27.99 7.80 -15.38
CA LEU A 285 -26.57 8.18 -15.26
C LEU A 285 -25.73 7.10 -14.57
N VAL A 286 -26.19 6.60 -13.43
CA VAL A 286 -25.48 5.56 -12.67
C VAL A 286 -25.41 4.25 -13.44
N LYS A 287 -26.55 3.82 -14.03
CA LYS A 287 -26.64 2.60 -14.85
C LYS A 287 -25.62 2.63 -15.98
N ASN A 288 -25.65 3.69 -16.78
CA ASN A 288 -24.81 3.83 -17.97
C ASN A 288 -23.33 3.94 -17.60
N ARG A 289 -22.97 4.75 -16.60
CA ARG A 289 -21.59 4.84 -16.09
C ARG A 289 -21.07 3.50 -15.56
N PHE A 290 -21.89 2.77 -14.81
CA PHE A 290 -21.51 1.44 -14.30
C PHE A 290 -21.30 0.43 -15.44
N LEU A 291 -22.19 0.39 -16.42
CA LEU A 291 -22.06 -0.49 -17.59
C LEU A 291 -20.82 -0.15 -18.43
N ILE A 292 -20.54 1.14 -18.64
CA ILE A 292 -19.26 1.56 -19.27
C ILE A 292 -18.08 0.97 -18.50
N GLY A 293 -18.08 1.09 -17.18
CA GLY A 293 -17.02 0.49 -16.35
C GLY A 293 -16.96 -1.04 -16.43
N ALA A 294 -18.13 -1.71 -16.50
CA ALA A 294 -18.24 -3.16 -16.55
C ALA A 294 -17.84 -3.77 -17.90
N PHE A 295 -17.96 -3.03 -19.00
CA PHE A 295 -17.58 -3.48 -20.35
C PHE A 295 -16.27 -2.87 -20.86
N SER A 296 -15.64 -1.94 -20.12
CA SER A 296 -14.33 -1.40 -20.45
C SER A 296 -13.23 -1.80 -19.46
N GLY A 297 -13.61 -2.27 -18.27
CA GLY A 297 -12.68 -2.58 -17.19
C GLY A 297 -12.01 -1.37 -16.54
N LEU A 298 -12.41 -0.15 -16.86
CA LEU A 298 -11.87 1.08 -16.29
C LEU A 298 -12.16 1.19 -14.78
N ARG A 299 -11.28 1.87 -14.03
CA ARG A 299 -11.58 2.24 -12.64
C ARG A 299 -12.64 3.34 -12.60
N VAL A 300 -13.36 3.46 -11.48
CA VAL A 300 -14.36 4.54 -11.31
C VAL A 300 -13.72 5.91 -11.54
N SER A 301 -12.52 6.17 -11.06
CA SER A 301 -11.79 7.42 -11.31
C SER A 301 -11.48 7.69 -12.78
N ASP A 302 -11.51 6.67 -13.63
CA ASP A 302 -11.20 6.77 -15.04
C ASP A 302 -12.49 6.80 -15.88
N PHE A 303 -13.47 5.91 -15.65
CA PHE A 303 -14.72 5.93 -16.39
C PHE A 303 -15.64 7.12 -16.03
N SER A 304 -15.52 7.69 -14.81
CA SER A 304 -16.27 8.89 -14.42
C SER A 304 -15.82 10.15 -15.14
N ARG A 305 -14.60 10.19 -15.69
CA ARG A 305 -14.06 11.31 -16.45
C ARG A 305 -13.95 11.03 -17.96
N LEU A 306 -14.50 9.91 -18.40
CA LEU A 306 -14.53 9.57 -19.82
C LEU A 306 -15.34 10.63 -20.56
N GLY A 307 -14.73 11.26 -21.56
CA GLY A 307 -15.34 12.22 -22.47
C GLY A 307 -15.21 11.77 -23.92
N GLU A 308 -15.85 12.49 -24.84
CA GLU A 308 -15.84 12.18 -26.26
C GLU A 308 -14.42 12.09 -26.84
N MET A 309 -13.50 12.95 -26.39
CA MET A 309 -12.09 12.94 -26.83
C MET A 309 -11.38 11.60 -26.54
N ASN A 310 -11.92 10.78 -25.64
CA ASN A 310 -11.37 9.47 -25.33
C ASN A 310 -11.89 8.37 -26.26
N ILE A 311 -12.85 8.68 -27.11
CA ILE A 311 -13.45 7.75 -28.08
C ILE A 311 -12.76 7.99 -29.43
N VAL A 312 -11.93 7.05 -29.84
CA VAL A 312 -11.16 7.14 -31.10
C VAL A 312 -11.38 5.88 -31.92
N GLU A 313 -11.90 5.98 -33.12
CA GLU A 313 -12.11 4.84 -34.06
C GLU A 313 -12.86 3.67 -33.42
N ASN A 314 -13.66 3.57 -32.68
CA ASN A 314 -14.26 2.39 -31.98
C ASN A 314 -13.41 1.83 -30.83
N ARG A 315 -12.56 2.69 -30.21
CA ARG A 315 -11.73 2.36 -29.05
C ARG A 315 -11.85 3.43 -28.00
N ILE A 316 -11.73 3.02 -26.73
CA ILE A 316 -11.54 3.92 -25.61
C ILE A 316 -10.03 4.06 -25.40
N VAL A 317 -9.52 5.28 -25.51
CA VAL A 317 -8.10 5.60 -25.32
C VAL A 317 -7.97 6.63 -24.20
N LEU A 318 -7.30 6.28 -23.12
CA LEU A 318 -7.06 7.21 -22.02
C LEU A 318 -5.82 6.86 -21.19
N ARG A 319 -5.28 7.84 -20.45
CA ARG A 319 -4.29 7.62 -19.38
C ARG A 319 -5.00 7.50 -18.04
N THR A 320 -4.67 6.46 -17.29
CA THR A 320 -5.28 6.20 -15.98
C THR A 320 -4.79 7.21 -14.95
N ARG A 321 -5.70 7.74 -14.13
CA ARG A 321 -5.38 8.72 -13.08
C ARG A 321 -4.42 8.19 -12.02
N LYS A 322 -4.51 6.90 -11.66
CA LYS A 322 -3.77 6.32 -10.54
C LYS A 322 -2.34 5.89 -10.90
N THR A 323 -2.11 5.42 -12.12
CA THR A 323 -0.84 4.79 -12.52
C THR A 323 -0.21 5.44 -13.74
N ASP A 324 -0.83 6.48 -14.28
CA ASP A 324 -0.45 7.18 -15.52
C ASP A 324 -0.17 6.24 -16.71
N THR A 325 -0.84 5.10 -16.72
CA THR A 325 -0.68 4.09 -17.78
C THR A 325 -1.68 4.36 -18.90
N GLN A 326 -1.22 4.37 -20.13
CA GLN A 326 -2.13 4.43 -21.29
C GLN A 326 -2.88 3.11 -21.44
N ILE A 327 -4.20 3.19 -21.54
CA ILE A 327 -5.11 2.06 -21.80
C ILE A 327 -5.77 2.28 -23.14
N VAL A 328 -5.90 1.19 -23.90
CA VAL A 328 -6.66 1.11 -25.13
C VAL A 328 -7.57 -0.11 -25.02
N VAL A 329 -8.88 0.10 -25.08
CA VAL A 329 -9.89 -0.96 -24.99
C VAL A 329 -10.89 -0.80 -26.13
N PRO A 330 -11.26 -1.87 -26.86
CA PRO A 330 -12.31 -1.79 -27.89
C PRO A 330 -13.66 -1.43 -27.27
N ILE A 331 -14.49 -0.73 -28.00
CA ILE A 331 -15.85 -0.39 -27.59
C ILE A 331 -16.74 -1.62 -27.72
N HIS A 332 -17.23 -2.10 -26.56
CA HIS A 332 -18.21 -3.19 -26.52
C HIS A 332 -19.57 -2.73 -27.07
N PRO A 333 -20.38 -3.59 -27.74
CA PRO A 333 -21.70 -3.21 -28.27
C PRO A 333 -22.58 -2.47 -27.24
N VAL A 334 -22.65 -2.92 -26.00
CA VAL A 334 -23.41 -2.24 -24.92
C VAL A 334 -22.95 -0.79 -24.70
N ILE A 335 -21.66 -0.54 -24.79
CA ILE A 335 -21.13 0.84 -24.66
C ILE A 335 -21.53 1.66 -25.89
N ARG A 336 -21.50 1.06 -27.06
CA ARG A 336 -21.98 1.71 -28.32
C ARG A 336 -23.44 2.10 -28.22
N ASP A 337 -24.32 1.17 -27.80
CA ASP A 337 -25.76 1.45 -27.60
C ASP A 337 -25.96 2.62 -26.63
N ILE A 338 -25.19 2.68 -25.54
CA ILE A 338 -25.25 3.78 -24.57
C ILE A 338 -24.86 5.11 -25.23
N LEU A 339 -23.77 5.14 -26.02
CA LEU A 339 -23.32 6.36 -26.71
C LEU A 339 -24.32 6.80 -27.78
N GLU A 340 -24.83 5.88 -28.57
CA GLU A 340 -25.80 6.13 -29.63
C GLU A 340 -27.18 6.57 -29.08
N SER A 341 -27.49 6.21 -27.83
CA SER A 341 -28.71 6.71 -27.14
C SER A 341 -28.63 8.19 -26.74
N GLY A 342 -27.53 8.87 -27.03
CA GLY A 342 -27.31 10.28 -26.67
C GLY A 342 -26.90 10.48 -25.21
N PHE A 343 -26.29 9.47 -24.57
CA PHE A 343 -25.79 9.59 -23.19
C PHE A 343 -24.68 10.64 -23.08
N ASP A 344 -24.93 11.67 -22.27
CA ASP A 344 -23.95 12.75 -22.03
C ASP A 344 -22.81 12.28 -21.13
N LEU A 345 -21.63 12.13 -21.73
CA LEU A 345 -20.39 11.76 -21.05
C LEU A 345 -19.83 12.89 -20.16
N SER A 346 -20.35 14.11 -20.18
CA SER A 346 -19.92 15.19 -19.30
C SER A 346 -20.53 15.10 -17.89
N LEU A 347 -21.67 14.41 -17.74
CA LEU A 347 -22.36 14.25 -16.47
C LEU A 347 -21.55 13.45 -15.46
N THR A 348 -21.38 13.97 -14.27
CA THR A 348 -20.63 13.33 -13.19
C THR A 348 -21.48 13.05 -11.97
N ILE A 349 -21.04 12.08 -11.16
CA ILE A 349 -21.66 11.72 -9.89
C ILE A 349 -20.58 11.27 -8.90
N SER A 350 -20.76 11.55 -7.62
CA SER A 350 -19.80 11.09 -6.60
C SER A 350 -19.82 9.57 -6.45
N ASP A 351 -18.64 8.99 -6.15
CA ASP A 351 -18.47 7.54 -5.95
C ASP A 351 -19.42 6.98 -4.88
N GLN A 352 -19.63 7.73 -3.80
CA GLN A 352 -20.53 7.34 -2.72
C GLN A 352 -21.99 7.23 -3.22
N LYS A 353 -22.43 8.24 -3.94
CA LYS A 353 -23.79 8.27 -4.52
C LYS A 353 -23.96 7.18 -5.57
N MET A 354 -22.94 6.97 -6.41
CA MET A 354 -22.93 5.90 -7.40
C MET A 354 -23.06 4.51 -6.76
N ASN A 355 -22.28 4.27 -5.65
CA ASN A 355 -22.34 2.99 -4.94
C ASN A 355 -23.68 2.75 -4.24
N SER A 356 -24.40 3.78 -3.78
CA SER A 356 -25.75 3.62 -3.21
C SER A 356 -26.77 3.28 -4.29
N TYR A 357 -26.76 4.01 -5.40
CA TYR A 357 -27.75 3.84 -6.46
C TYR A 357 -27.57 2.53 -7.23
N ILE A 358 -26.32 2.10 -7.47
CA ILE A 358 -26.10 0.86 -8.24
C ILE A 358 -26.64 -0.38 -7.53
N LYS A 359 -26.69 -0.39 -6.19
CA LYS A 359 -27.32 -1.48 -5.43
C LYS A 359 -28.82 -1.54 -5.69
N VAL A 360 -29.48 -0.39 -5.67
CA VAL A 360 -30.93 -0.31 -5.97
C VAL A 360 -31.20 -0.72 -7.41
N LEU A 361 -30.40 -0.24 -8.37
CA LEU A 361 -30.53 -0.64 -9.78
C LEU A 361 -30.30 -2.14 -9.99
N ALA A 362 -29.35 -2.72 -9.27
CA ALA A 362 -29.11 -4.17 -9.29
C ALA A 362 -30.32 -4.95 -8.71
N LYS A 363 -30.96 -4.43 -7.65
CA LYS A 363 -32.19 -4.99 -7.10
C LYS A 363 -33.31 -4.91 -8.11
N MET A 364 -33.55 -3.74 -8.75
CA MET A 364 -34.56 -3.56 -9.82
C MET A 364 -34.29 -4.49 -11.02
N ALA A 365 -33.02 -4.77 -11.34
CA ALA A 365 -32.61 -5.71 -12.38
C ALA A 365 -32.70 -7.19 -11.94
N LYS A 366 -33.26 -7.48 -10.76
CA LYS A 366 -33.41 -8.83 -10.18
C LYS A 366 -32.06 -9.59 -10.08
N ILE A 367 -31.01 -8.90 -9.60
CA ILE A 367 -29.72 -9.49 -9.29
C ILE A 367 -29.73 -9.87 -7.80
N ASP A 368 -30.62 -10.78 -7.43
CA ASP A 368 -31.01 -11.11 -6.07
C ASP A 368 -30.46 -12.47 -5.56
N GLY A 369 -29.62 -13.12 -6.34
CA GLY A 369 -28.96 -14.37 -5.93
C GLY A 369 -28.29 -14.24 -4.55
N LYS A 370 -28.49 -15.23 -3.67
CA LYS A 370 -27.89 -15.25 -2.34
C LYS A 370 -26.38 -15.53 -2.40
N VAL A 371 -25.61 -14.74 -1.70
CA VAL A 371 -24.15 -14.88 -1.62
C VAL A 371 -23.74 -15.00 -0.15
N ALA A 372 -22.95 -16.03 0.15
CA ALA A 372 -22.30 -16.17 1.46
C ALA A 372 -21.02 -15.33 1.48
N ILE A 373 -20.90 -14.42 2.45
CA ILE A 373 -19.72 -13.58 2.65
C ILE A 373 -19.00 -14.05 3.91
N ARG A 374 -17.70 -14.20 3.83
CA ARG A 374 -16.82 -14.47 4.96
C ARG A 374 -16.19 -13.16 5.44
N GLU A 375 -16.57 -12.75 6.63
CA GLU A 375 -15.99 -11.60 7.31
C GLU A 375 -15.01 -12.07 8.38
N HIS A 376 -13.75 -11.69 8.27
CA HIS A 376 -12.74 -12.00 9.27
C HIS A 376 -12.71 -10.87 10.29
N ARG A 377 -12.93 -11.25 11.57
CA ARG A 377 -12.93 -10.30 12.68
C ARG A 377 -12.39 -10.98 13.94
N GLY A 378 -11.32 -10.44 14.49
CA GLY A 378 -10.76 -10.91 15.75
C GLY A 378 -10.27 -12.36 15.74
N GLY A 379 -9.86 -12.87 14.56
CA GLY A 379 -9.46 -14.27 14.39
C GLY A 379 -10.60 -15.24 14.12
N ALA A 380 -11.86 -14.80 14.24
CA ALA A 380 -13.04 -15.57 13.89
C ALA A 380 -13.50 -15.29 12.45
N VAL A 381 -14.13 -16.27 11.83
CA VAL A 381 -14.76 -16.13 10.51
C VAL A 381 -16.27 -16.11 10.71
N HIS A 382 -16.88 -14.97 10.42
CA HIS A 382 -18.32 -14.80 10.43
C HIS A 382 -18.85 -14.99 9.01
N VAL A 383 -19.73 -15.95 8.82
CA VAL A 383 -20.40 -16.17 7.52
C VAL A 383 -21.80 -15.58 7.60
N ARG A 384 -22.10 -14.65 6.69
CA ARG A 384 -23.47 -14.16 6.51
C ARG A 384 -23.92 -14.31 5.06
N CYS A 385 -25.17 -14.68 4.88
CA CYS A 385 -25.81 -14.67 3.57
C CYS A 385 -26.48 -13.30 3.33
N THR A 386 -26.32 -12.78 2.12
CA THR A 386 -26.99 -11.56 1.69
C THR A 386 -27.29 -11.65 0.20
N GLU A 387 -28.24 -10.87 -0.26
CA GLU A 387 -28.55 -10.76 -1.69
C GLU A 387 -27.41 -10.06 -2.43
N LYS A 388 -27.12 -10.55 -3.64
CA LYS A 388 -26.00 -10.12 -4.46
C LYS A 388 -26.03 -8.61 -4.75
N TYR A 389 -27.22 -8.01 -4.96
CA TYR A 389 -27.34 -6.58 -5.21
C TYR A 389 -26.77 -5.71 -4.07
N ASN A 390 -26.84 -6.16 -2.81
CA ASN A 390 -26.28 -5.43 -1.67
C ASN A 390 -24.74 -5.30 -1.70
N LEU A 391 -24.09 -6.15 -2.48
CA LEU A 391 -22.64 -6.23 -2.60
C LEU A 391 -22.09 -5.51 -3.82
N VAL A 392 -23.00 -5.09 -4.74
CA VAL A 392 -22.58 -4.40 -5.96
C VAL A 392 -21.98 -3.04 -5.62
N SER A 393 -20.86 -2.74 -6.24
CA SER A 393 -20.11 -1.50 -6.09
C SER A 393 -19.40 -1.14 -7.39
N THR A 394 -18.90 0.08 -7.51
CA THR A 394 -18.10 0.52 -8.68
C THR A 394 -16.92 -0.42 -8.97
N HIS A 395 -16.34 -1.04 -7.95
CA HIS A 395 -15.29 -2.07 -8.11
C HIS A 395 -15.82 -3.37 -8.73
N THR A 396 -17.10 -3.69 -8.51
CA THR A 396 -17.75 -4.88 -9.11
C THR A 396 -17.75 -4.77 -10.63
N ALA A 397 -17.96 -3.59 -11.20
CA ALA A 397 -17.88 -3.36 -12.64
C ALA A 397 -16.56 -3.89 -13.24
N ARG A 398 -15.44 -3.44 -12.69
CA ARG A 398 -14.11 -3.84 -13.18
C ARG A 398 -13.80 -5.31 -12.94
N ARG A 399 -14.28 -5.91 -11.84
CA ARG A 399 -14.17 -7.36 -11.62
C ARG A 399 -14.98 -8.16 -12.63
N SER A 400 -16.21 -7.70 -12.92
CA SER A 400 -17.06 -8.35 -13.92
C SER A 400 -16.38 -8.38 -15.29
N PHE A 401 -15.78 -7.27 -15.71
CA PHE A 401 -14.97 -7.23 -16.93
C PHE A 401 -13.87 -8.29 -16.95
N ALA A 402 -13.03 -8.29 -15.90
CA ALA A 402 -11.88 -9.21 -15.85
C ALA A 402 -12.32 -10.67 -15.81
N THR A 403 -13.33 -11.00 -14.98
CA THR A 403 -13.79 -12.38 -14.82
C THR A 403 -14.54 -12.89 -16.04
N ASN A 404 -15.40 -12.07 -16.67
CA ASN A 404 -16.14 -12.48 -17.87
C ASN A 404 -15.19 -12.66 -19.06
N LEU A 405 -14.17 -11.81 -19.23
CA LEU A 405 -13.15 -12.01 -20.27
C LEU A 405 -12.33 -13.28 -20.06
N LEU A 406 -11.98 -13.62 -18.82
CA LEU A 406 -11.30 -14.87 -18.52
C LEU A 406 -12.18 -16.08 -18.88
N LYS A 407 -13.48 -16.00 -18.56
CA LYS A 407 -14.46 -17.06 -18.86
C LYS A 407 -14.75 -17.23 -20.35
N ALA A 408 -14.54 -16.20 -21.14
CA ALA A 408 -14.67 -16.26 -22.61
C ALA A 408 -13.61 -17.16 -23.26
N LYS A 409 -12.49 -17.48 -22.55
CA LYS A 409 -11.40 -18.41 -22.91
C LYS A 409 -10.55 -18.01 -24.13
N ASP A 410 -10.96 -17.03 -24.90
CA ASP A 410 -10.31 -16.56 -26.14
C ASP A 410 -9.35 -15.39 -25.90
N VAL A 411 -9.30 -14.85 -24.66
CA VAL A 411 -8.46 -13.69 -24.30
C VAL A 411 -7.36 -14.09 -23.33
N PRO A 412 -6.08 -13.98 -23.71
CA PRO A 412 -4.97 -14.28 -22.81
C PRO A 412 -4.96 -13.38 -21.58
N LEU A 413 -4.60 -13.95 -20.41
CA LEU A 413 -4.52 -13.22 -19.14
C LEU A 413 -3.62 -11.97 -19.22
N ALA A 414 -2.56 -12.00 -20.03
CA ALA A 414 -1.70 -10.86 -20.27
C ALA A 414 -2.43 -9.70 -20.96
N ALA A 415 -3.35 -10.00 -21.90
CA ALA A 415 -4.16 -8.97 -22.55
C ALA A 415 -5.19 -8.37 -21.59
N ILE A 416 -5.84 -9.20 -20.75
CA ILE A 416 -6.72 -8.73 -19.67
C ILE A 416 -5.95 -7.81 -18.71
N SER A 417 -4.74 -8.19 -18.32
CA SER A 417 -3.89 -7.39 -17.44
C SER A 417 -3.54 -6.02 -18.04
N LYS A 418 -3.21 -5.97 -19.32
CA LYS A 418 -2.95 -4.72 -20.07
C LYS A 418 -4.19 -3.85 -20.17
N ALA A 419 -5.36 -4.42 -20.53
CA ALA A 419 -6.62 -3.71 -20.60
C ALA A 419 -7.02 -3.10 -19.25
N LEU A 420 -6.69 -3.77 -18.16
CA LEU A 420 -6.86 -3.26 -16.80
C LEU A 420 -5.79 -2.22 -16.39
N GLY A 421 -4.71 -2.01 -17.14
CA GLY A 421 -3.59 -1.15 -16.77
C GLY A 421 -2.89 -1.60 -15.49
N HIS A 422 -2.66 -2.90 -15.35
CA HIS A 422 -1.89 -3.47 -14.25
C HIS A 422 -0.43 -3.66 -14.67
N SER A 423 0.50 -3.14 -13.86
CA SER A 423 1.93 -3.33 -14.07
C SER A 423 2.41 -4.75 -13.67
N LYS A 424 1.62 -5.45 -12.84
CA LYS A 424 1.92 -6.81 -12.36
C LYS A 424 0.72 -7.71 -12.58
N ILE A 425 0.92 -8.87 -13.18
CA ILE A 425 -0.12 -9.86 -13.45
C ILE A 425 -0.78 -10.39 -12.16
N THR A 426 -0.01 -10.45 -11.06
CA THR A 426 -0.51 -10.81 -9.74
C THR A 426 -1.63 -9.87 -9.24
N THR A 427 -1.66 -8.62 -9.72
CA THR A 427 -2.75 -7.69 -9.42
C THR A 427 -4.02 -8.11 -10.14
N THR A 428 -3.91 -8.59 -11.38
CA THR A 428 -5.05 -9.11 -12.16
C THR A 428 -5.63 -10.36 -11.52
N MET A 429 -4.78 -11.27 -11.04
CA MET A 429 -5.21 -12.50 -10.36
C MET A 429 -6.17 -12.23 -9.18
N ARG A 430 -6.02 -11.12 -8.48
CA ARG A 430 -6.93 -10.73 -7.38
C ARG A 430 -8.34 -10.35 -7.85
N TYR A 431 -8.51 -9.99 -9.12
CA TYR A 431 -9.80 -9.66 -9.72
C TYR A 431 -10.52 -10.87 -10.29
N LEU A 432 -9.77 -11.93 -10.57
CA LEU A 432 -10.30 -13.15 -11.15
C LEU A 432 -10.86 -14.02 -10.02
N ARG A 433 -12.11 -14.38 -10.16
CA ARG A 433 -12.79 -15.29 -9.22
C ARG A 433 -13.30 -16.49 -9.98
N VAL A 434 -12.41 -17.47 -10.09
CA VAL A 434 -12.71 -18.78 -10.63
C VAL A 434 -12.65 -19.75 -9.45
N GLY A 435 -13.76 -20.39 -9.12
CA GLY A 435 -13.82 -21.44 -8.09
C GLY A 435 -12.95 -22.65 -8.48
N ALA A 436 -12.60 -23.50 -7.52
CA ALA A 436 -11.80 -24.70 -7.79
C ALA A 436 -12.50 -25.62 -8.82
N GLU A 437 -13.81 -25.82 -8.68
CA GLU A 437 -14.63 -26.60 -9.61
C GLU A 437 -14.71 -25.95 -11.02
N GLU A 438 -14.87 -24.64 -11.05
CA GLU A 438 -14.90 -23.88 -12.31
C GLU A 438 -13.53 -23.87 -13.00
N ASN A 439 -12.44 -23.83 -12.24
CA ASN A 439 -11.09 -23.98 -12.78
C ASN A 439 -10.86 -25.38 -13.32
N ALA A 440 -11.35 -26.42 -12.65
CA ALA A 440 -11.30 -27.79 -13.12
C ALA A 440 -12.06 -27.96 -14.44
N ALA A 441 -13.27 -27.36 -14.57
CA ALA A 441 -14.05 -27.34 -15.82
C ALA A 441 -13.29 -26.63 -16.93
N LEU A 442 -12.68 -25.48 -16.67
CA LEU A 442 -11.84 -24.76 -17.64
C LEU A 442 -10.66 -25.60 -18.13
N LEU A 443 -10.02 -26.35 -17.24
CA LEU A 443 -8.93 -27.24 -17.60
C LEU A 443 -9.43 -28.43 -18.45
N ALA A 444 -10.53 -29.04 -18.05
CA ALA A 444 -11.11 -30.18 -18.78
C ALA A 444 -11.51 -29.86 -20.23
N GLU A 445 -11.93 -28.62 -20.48
CA GLU A 445 -12.31 -28.14 -21.82
C GLU A 445 -11.09 -27.68 -22.67
N SER A 446 -9.88 -27.68 -22.10
CA SER A 446 -8.69 -27.30 -22.87
C SER A 446 -8.29 -28.40 -23.87
N SER A 447 -7.70 -27.98 -24.99
CA SER A 447 -7.17 -28.91 -26.00
C SER A 447 -6.16 -29.92 -25.43
N TYR A 448 -5.46 -29.55 -24.36
CA TYR A 448 -4.51 -30.42 -23.67
C TYR A 448 -5.19 -31.69 -23.11
N TYR A 449 -6.36 -31.53 -22.48
CA TYR A 449 -7.12 -32.68 -21.95
C TYR A 449 -7.95 -33.40 -23.03
N ALA A 450 -8.21 -32.76 -24.18
CA ALA A 450 -8.86 -33.41 -25.33
C ALA A 450 -7.92 -34.34 -26.11
N LEU A 451 -6.60 -34.22 -25.97
CA LEU A 451 -5.61 -35.05 -26.67
C LEU A 451 -5.64 -36.56 -26.30
N GLY A 452 -6.32 -36.93 -25.22
CA GLY A 452 -6.43 -38.32 -24.77
C GLY A 452 -7.60 -39.12 -25.38
N THR A 453 -8.47 -38.50 -26.19
CA THR A 453 -9.64 -39.18 -26.79
C THR A 453 -9.47 -39.66 -28.22
N VAL A 454 -8.25 -39.47 -28.79
CA VAL A 454 -7.93 -40.00 -30.13
C VAL A 454 -7.11 -41.27 -29.96
N GLY A 455 -7.74 -42.42 -29.87
CA GLY A 455 -7.02 -43.68 -29.93
C GLY A 455 -7.72 -44.88 -29.30
N ASN A 456 -8.94 -45.22 -29.75
CA ASN A 456 -9.48 -46.57 -29.69
C ASN A 456 -10.36 -46.81 -30.92
N GLY A 457 -9.79 -46.62 -32.10
CA GLY A 457 -10.28 -47.30 -33.30
C GLY A 457 -9.77 -48.72 -33.23
N ARG A 458 -10.62 -49.65 -32.81
CA ARG A 458 -10.40 -51.08 -33.09
C ARG A 458 -10.52 -51.24 -34.58
N GLU A 459 -9.39 -51.59 -35.22
CA GLU A 459 -9.43 -52.27 -36.49
C GLU A 459 -10.05 -53.65 -36.24
N GLU A 460 -11.19 -53.93 -36.89
CA GLU A 460 -11.67 -55.27 -37.23
C GLU A 460 -11.19 -55.66 -38.66
#